data_5a65fc6b882a0c1c430ebab2e1b2b7ae
#
_entry.id   5a65fc6b882a0c1c430ebab2e1b2b7ae
#
_cell.length_a   1.000
_cell.length_b   1.000
_cell.length_c   1.000
_cell.angle_alpha   90.00
_cell.angle_beta   90.00
_cell.angle_gamma   90.00
#
_symmetry.space_group_name_H-M   'P 1'
#
loop_
_entity.id
_entity.type
_entity.pdbx_description
1 polymer ?
#
loop_
_entity_poly.entity_id
_entity_poly.type
_entity_poly.pdbx_seq_one_letter_code
_entity_poly.pdbx_strand_id
1 'polypeptide(L)'
;MLSNPIGISGGLDKHAEIPDALFDTGPAVVEVGGTTPLPQEGNPRPRVFRLPSQNAMINRYGLNSKGADHMSELLQQRVREFAYAQGFGEHELAEQRVLDGLAGVPPGSLVPGKLLAVQIAKNKATADADIEAVKRDYVYCVDRLARYADIMVVNVSSPNTPGLRDLQATAPLTAILRAVVGAAKGVDRQTKPFVMVKVSPDEDSDQQVSGICDAVWGSGVDGVIVGNTTNHRPEPQPKGITLPEQEQNALTQTGGYSGPQLFDRTVALVARYRALLDAPHMPEVAKRMQAQTAIATEAEPNREDVPSVDGGAPVDKYGGKTIFASGGITNGEQARTALDAGASVAMMYTGVVYGGVGTVTRVKQEMRQK
;
A
#
# COMPACT_ATOMS: atom_id res chain seq x y z
N MET A 1 6.65 16.72 -6.25
CA MET A 1 6.29 15.85 -7.42
C MET A 1 7.25 14.68 -7.45
N LEU A 2 6.77 13.45 -7.75
CA LEU A 2 7.62 12.28 -7.89
C LEU A 2 8.51 12.38 -9.14
N SER A 3 9.74 11.87 -9.07
CA SER A 3 10.71 11.87 -10.19
C SER A 3 10.31 10.91 -11.32
N ASN A 4 9.51 9.89 -11.01
CA ASN A 4 8.91 8.93 -11.95
C ASN A 4 7.77 8.14 -11.27
N PRO A 5 6.89 7.47 -12.02
CA PRO A 5 5.76 6.73 -11.42
C PRO A 5 6.07 5.26 -11.13
N ILE A 6 7.32 4.88 -10.89
CA ILE A 6 7.70 3.50 -10.60
C ILE A 6 8.08 3.35 -9.14
N GLY A 7 7.60 2.25 -8.52
CA GLY A 7 7.92 1.90 -7.14
C GLY A 7 8.34 0.45 -6.96
N ILE A 8 8.99 0.17 -5.84
CA ILE A 8 9.30 -1.18 -5.35
C ILE A 8 8.36 -1.50 -4.21
N SER A 9 7.61 -2.62 -4.34
CA SER A 9 6.69 -3.11 -3.30
C SER A 9 7.44 -3.73 -2.12
N GLY A 10 6.82 -3.64 -0.93
CA GLY A 10 7.33 -4.17 0.33
C GLY A 10 7.68 -5.65 0.30
N GLY A 11 8.68 -6.01 1.10
CA GLY A 11 9.16 -7.39 1.28
C GLY A 11 10.55 -7.68 0.71
N LEU A 12 11.12 -6.83 -0.17
CA LEU A 12 12.53 -6.93 -0.57
C LEU A 12 13.43 -6.49 0.58
N ASP A 13 13.14 -5.36 1.17
CA ASP A 13 13.75 -4.88 2.40
C ASP A 13 12.73 -4.92 3.54
N LYS A 14 12.81 -5.94 4.36
CA LYS A 14 11.82 -6.16 5.43
C LYS A 14 12.08 -5.33 6.68
N HIS A 15 13.26 -4.81 6.84
CA HIS A 15 13.70 -4.20 8.09
C HIS A 15 14.29 -2.80 7.90
N ALA A 16 14.20 -2.23 6.69
CA ALA A 16 14.81 -0.96 6.29
C ALA A 16 16.36 -0.99 6.44
N GLU A 17 16.97 -2.10 6.04
CA GLU A 17 18.42 -2.28 6.07
C GLU A 17 19.12 -1.69 4.84
N ILE A 18 18.41 -1.58 3.69
CA ILE A 18 18.98 -1.15 2.41
C ILE A 18 18.10 -0.19 1.59
N PRO A 19 17.33 0.74 2.21
CA PRO A 19 16.41 1.60 1.44
C PRO A 19 17.16 2.47 0.41
N ASP A 20 18.34 2.98 0.73
CA ASP A 20 19.12 3.83 -0.17
C ASP A 20 19.61 3.05 -1.39
N ALA A 21 20.14 1.84 -1.21
CA ALA A 21 20.51 0.96 -2.32
C ALA A 21 19.31 0.63 -3.23
N LEU A 22 18.11 0.49 -2.68
CA LEU A 22 16.89 0.33 -3.46
C LEU A 22 16.53 1.62 -4.22
N PHE A 23 16.66 2.79 -3.62
CA PHE A 23 16.48 4.06 -4.30
C PHE A 23 17.49 4.27 -5.44
N ASP A 24 18.71 3.79 -5.30
CA ASP A 24 19.76 3.88 -6.33
C ASP A 24 19.44 3.04 -7.59
N THR A 25 18.58 2.01 -7.46
CA THR A 25 18.08 1.29 -8.63
C THR A 25 17.09 2.10 -9.48
N GLY A 26 16.66 3.28 -9.01
CA GLY A 26 15.95 4.30 -9.79
C GLY A 26 14.45 4.47 -9.57
N PRO A 27 13.77 3.77 -8.64
CA PRO A 27 12.36 4.01 -8.35
C PRO A 27 12.13 5.35 -7.64
N ALA A 28 10.93 5.91 -7.74
CA ALA A 28 10.53 7.07 -6.95
C ALA A 28 9.88 6.68 -5.61
N VAL A 29 9.35 5.46 -5.50
CA VAL A 29 8.78 4.95 -4.25
C VAL A 29 9.47 3.65 -3.88
N VAL A 30 9.93 3.54 -2.63
CA VAL A 30 10.43 2.29 -2.04
C VAL A 30 9.57 1.96 -0.84
N GLU A 31 8.95 0.78 -0.85
CA GLU A 31 8.16 0.24 0.27
C GLU A 31 9.01 -0.77 1.04
N VAL A 32 9.32 -0.48 2.31
CA VAL A 32 10.02 -1.37 3.25
C VAL A 32 9.02 -2.02 4.22
N GLY A 33 9.38 -3.15 4.82
CA GLY A 33 8.49 -3.88 5.73
C GLY A 33 7.87 -5.14 5.07
N GLY A 34 6.76 -5.81 5.57
CA GLY A 34 5.85 -5.43 6.68
C GLY A 34 6.41 -5.68 8.08
N THR A 35 6.40 -4.62 8.81
CA THR A 35 6.87 -4.57 10.17
C THR A 35 5.72 -4.81 11.14
N THR A 36 5.98 -5.59 12.20
CA THR A 36 5.04 -5.82 13.30
C THR A 36 5.51 -5.10 14.57
N PRO A 37 4.64 -4.81 15.54
CA PRO A 37 5.03 -4.18 16.79
C PRO A 37 6.22 -4.90 17.46
N LEU A 38 6.03 -6.17 17.75
CA LEU A 38 7.05 -7.02 18.38
C LEU A 38 7.71 -7.92 17.34
N PRO A 39 8.96 -8.36 17.58
CA PRO A 39 9.64 -9.34 16.73
C PRO A 39 8.81 -10.63 16.59
N GLN A 40 8.82 -11.21 15.39
CA GLN A 40 8.25 -12.54 15.14
C GLN A 40 8.95 -13.24 13.97
N GLU A 41 9.12 -14.57 14.09
CA GLU A 41 9.82 -15.38 13.11
C GLU A 41 9.06 -15.57 11.79
N GLY A 42 7.75 -15.44 11.82
CA GLY A 42 6.87 -15.79 10.70
C GLY A 42 6.62 -17.30 10.62
N ASN A 43 6.36 -17.79 9.40
CA ASN A 43 6.06 -19.20 9.16
C ASN A 43 7.35 -20.05 9.03
N PRO A 44 7.30 -21.36 9.32
CA PRO A 44 8.44 -22.29 9.15
C PRO A 44 8.97 -22.31 7.72
N ARG A 45 10.27 -22.63 7.58
CA ARG A 45 10.93 -22.88 6.27
C ARG A 45 10.71 -24.35 5.83
N PRO A 46 10.68 -24.63 4.50
CA PRO A 46 10.76 -23.71 3.37
C PRO A 46 9.50 -22.85 3.20
N ARG A 47 9.68 -21.58 2.84
CA ARG A 47 8.59 -20.60 2.75
C ARG A 47 8.61 -19.72 1.53
N VAL A 48 9.47 -20.04 0.55
CA VAL A 48 9.53 -19.40 -0.76
C VAL A 48 9.79 -20.47 -1.81
N PHE A 49 9.00 -20.45 -2.86
CA PHE A 49 9.04 -21.39 -3.97
C PHE A 49 9.05 -20.61 -5.27
N ARG A 50 10.06 -20.82 -6.10
CA ARG A 50 10.21 -20.16 -7.39
C ARG A 50 9.60 -21.00 -8.50
N LEU A 51 9.02 -20.30 -9.47
CA LEU A 51 8.55 -20.86 -10.74
C LEU A 51 9.27 -20.12 -11.88
N PRO A 52 10.54 -20.48 -12.16
CA PRO A 52 11.38 -19.76 -13.13
C PRO A 52 10.78 -19.70 -14.52
N SER A 53 10.15 -20.79 -15.02
CA SER A 53 9.51 -20.82 -16.32
C SER A 53 8.35 -19.83 -16.46
N GLN A 54 7.79 -19.39 -15.32
CA GLN A 54 6.66 -18.46 -15.25
C GLN A 54 7.07 -17.05 -14.78
N ASN A 55 8.35 -16.82 -14.47
CA ASN A 55 8.82 -15.63 -13.77
C ASN A 55 7.96 -15.32 -12.54
N ALA A 56 7.55 -16.35 -11.81
CA ALA A 56 6.61 -16.28 -10.72
C ALA A 56 7.17 -16.91 -9.44
N MET A 57 6.52 -16.65 -8.33
CA MET A 57 6.91 -17.22 -7.04
C MET A 57 5.72 -17.37 -6.11
N ILE A 58 5.80 -18.33 -5.21
CA ILE A 58 4.88 -18.52 -4.10
C ILE A 58 5.64 -18.27 -2.81
N ASN A 59 5.06 -17.49 -1.91
CA ASN A 59 5.64 -17.27 -0.60
C ASN A 59 4.61 -17.45 0.51
N ARG A 60 5.10 -17.89 1.67
CA ARG A 60 4.36 -17.98 2.93
C ARG A 60 5.19 -17.47 4.10
N TYR A 61 5.76 -16.27 3.95
CA TYR A 61 6.63 -15.69 4.98
C TYR A 61 5.95 -15.53 6.34
N GLY A 62 4.67 -15.14 6.38
CA GLY A 62 3.91 -14.94 7.62
C GLY A 62 4.38 -13.72 8.41
N LEU A 63 4.76 -12.64 7.72
CA LEU A 63 5.17 -11.36 8.31
C LEU A 63 6.32 -11.50 9.33
N ASN A 64 7.39 -12.23 8.96
CA ASN A 64 8.61 -12.23 9.77
C ASN A 64 9.16 -10.80 9.90
N SER A 65 9.44 -10.39 11.12
CA SER A 65 9.81 -9.03 11.47
C SER A 65 10.76 -9.01 12.67
N LYS A 66 11.70 -8.08 12.70
CA LYS A 66 12.53 -7.79 13.86
C LYS A 66 11.85 -6.81 14.84
N GLY A 67 10.63 -6.37 14.52
CA GLY A 67 9.85 -5.44 15.33
C GLY A 67 10.01 -3.98 14.92
N ALA A 68 9.06 -3.15 15.38
CA ALA A 68 9.01 -1.73 15.04
C ALA A 68 10.15 -0.94 15.66
N ASP A 69 10.57 -1.29 16.87
CA ASP A 69 11.69 -0.61 17.55
C ASP A 69 12.99 -0.78 16.76
N HIS A 70 13.33 -2.00 16.31
CA HIS A 70 14.51 -2.27 15.50
C HIS A 70 14.50 -1.46 14.17
N MET A 71 13.35 -1.43 13.47
CA MET A 71 13.27 -0.64 12.24
C MET A 71 13.38 0.87 12.52
N SER A 72 12.82 1.33 13.63
CA SER A 72 12.91 2.73 14.05
C SER A 72 14.35 3.15 14.30
N GLU A 73 15.16 2.30 14.97
CA GLU A 73 16.58 2.56 15.20
C GLU A 73 17.36 2.72 13.89
N LEU A 74 17.13 1.82 12.92
CA LEU A 74 17.79 1.90 11.61
C LEU A 74 17.40 3.15 10.83
N LEU A 75 16.11 3.48 10.81
CA LEU A 75 15.63 4.68 10.13
C LEU A 75 16.11 5.96 10.81
N GLN A 76 16.18 5.99 12.14
CA GLN A 76 16.75 7.10 12.89
C GLN A 76 18.22 7.28 12.58
N GLN A 77 19.00 6.21 12.62
CA GLN A 77 20.43 6.25 12.28
C GLN A 77 20.61 6.84 10.86
N ARG A 78 19.83 6.38 9.89
CA ARG A 78 19.88 6.86 8.52
C ARG A 78 19.61 8.39 8.41
N VAL A 79 18.64 8.91 9.18
CA VAL A 79 18.34 10.34 9.23
C VAL A 79 19.49 11.13 9.86
N ARG A 80 20.11 10.61 10.94
CA ARG A 80 21.25 11.23 11.59
C ARG A 80 22.50 11.25 10.70
N GLU A 81 22.79 10.16 10.02
CA GLU A 81 23.89 10.09 9.05
C GLU A 81 23.69 11.10 7.90
N PHE A 82 22.45 11.23 7.41
CA PHE A 82 22.12 12.24 6.43
C PHE A 82 22.31 13.68 7.01
N ALA A 83 21.82 13.96 8.22
CA ALA A 83 21.97 15.25 8.88
C ALA A 83 23.44 15.64 9.03
N TYR A 84 24.27 14.68 9.44
CA TYR A 84 25.72 14.86 9.56
C TYR A 84 26.36 15.19 8.19
N ALA A 85 26.03 14.40 7.16
CA ALA A 85 26.53 14.61 5.80
C ALA A 85 26.11 15.99 5.20
N GLN A 86 24.97 16.55 5.65
CA GLN A 86 24.53 17.90 5.27
C GLN A 86 25.15 19.01 6.14
N GLY A 87 26.01 18.66 7.09
CA GLY A 87 26.66 19.64 7.99
C GLY A 87 25.75 20.16 9.11
N PHE A 88 24.62 19.49 9.40
CA PHE A 88 23.73 19.89 10.51
C PHE A 88 24.19 19.35 11.86
N GLY A 89 25.07 18.33 11.89
CA GLY A 89 25.54 17.64 13.09
C GLY A 89 24.79 16.33 13.37
N GLU A 90 25.11 15.69 14.51
CA GLU A 90 24.59 14.36 14.92
C GLU A 90 23.57 14.45 16.09
N HIS A 91 23.31 15.65 16.59
CA HIS A 91 22.43 15.85 17.75
C HIS A 91 20.95 15.84 17.38
N GLU A 92 20.09 15.73 18.37
CA GLU A 92 18.62 15.61 18.20
C GLU A 92 18.01 16.78 17.40
N LEU A 93 18.51 18.02 17.60
CA LEU A 93 18.04 19.17 16.82
C LEU A 93 18.41 19.08 15.33
N ALA A 94 19.53 18.43 14.99
CA ALA A 94 19.92 18.18 13.61
C ALA A 94 19.00 17.13 12.95
N GLU A 95 18.68 16.05 13.70
CA GLU A 95 17.68 15.06 13.30
C GLU A 95 16.32 15.74 13.05
N GLN A 96 15.83 16.52 14.02
CA GLN A 96 14.54 17.20 13.91
C GLN A 96 14.49 18.16 12.71
N ARG A 97 15.58 18.85 12.41
CA ARG A 97 15.68 19.72 11.23
C ARG A 97 15.44 18.97 9.91
N VAL A 98 15.96 17.74 9.79
CA VAL A 98 15.71 16.90 8.61
C VAL A 98 14.25 16.45 8.59
N LEU A 99 13.74 15.98 9.75
CA LEU A 99 12.36 15.50 9.89
C LEU A 99 11.32 16.58 9.59
N ASP A 100 11.62 17.83 9.90
CA ASP A 100 10.78 18.98 9.57
C ASP A 100 10.88 19.43 8.10
N GLY A 101 11.68 18.74 7.29
CA GLY A 101 11.84 19.04 5.86
C GLY A 101 12.73 20.25 5.57
N LEU A 102 13.41 20.81 6.59
CA LEU A 102 14.28 21.98 6.43
C LEU A 102 15.58 21.65 5.67
N ALA A 103 15.84 20.39 5.40
CA ALA A 103 16.90 19.91 4.51
C ALA A 103 16.50 19.95 3.02
N GLY A 104 15.27 20.35 2.67
CA GLY A 104 14.78 20.43 1.29
C GLY A 104 14.47 19.07 0.63
N VAL A 105 14.42 18.01 1.42
CA VAL A 105 14.10 16.64 0.97
C VAL A 105 12.95 16.08 1.77
N PRO A 106 12.21 15.06 1.25
CA PRO A 106 11.24 14.32 2.05
C PRO A 106 11.96 13.60 3.20
N PRO A 107 11.44 13.65 4.43
CA PRO A 107 12.16 13.14 5.61
C PRO A 107 12.32 11.62 5.65
N GLY A 108 11.47 10.87 4.95
CA GLY A 108 11.59 9.42 4.83
C GLY A 108 12.58 8.98 3.76
N SER A 109 12.44 9.45 2.55
CA SER A 109 13.33 9.05 1.45
C SER A 109 14.71 9.71 1.52
N LEU A 110 14.83 10.92 2.08
CA LEU A 110 16.03 11.78 2.10
C LEU A 110 16.53 12.12 0.69
N VAL A 111 15.72 11.92 -0.35
CA VAL A 111 16.06 12.17 -1.75
C VAL A 111 14.97 12.98 -2.43
N PRO A 112 15.28 14.09 -3.12
CA PRO A 112 14.29 14.89 -3.82
C PRO A 112 13.50 14.07 -4.85
N GLY A 113 12.17 14.20 -4.84
CA GLY A 113 11.29 13.51 -5.79
C GLY A 113 11.12 12.02 -5.55
N LYS A 114 11.55 11.50 -4.39
CA LYS A 114 11.35 10.12 -3.96
C LYS A 114 10.62 10.05 -2.63
N LEU A 115 9.95 8.92 -2.34
CA LEU A 115 9.22 8.70 -1.09
C LEU A 115 9.52 7.32 -0.51
N LEU A 116 9.76 7.26 0.80
CA LEU A 116 9.87 6.03 1.56
C LEU A 116 8.50 5.66 2.14
N ALA A 117 8.00 4.50 1.74
CA ALA A 117 6.79 3.89 2.30
C ALA A 117 7.17 2.83 3.33
N VAL A 118 6.60 2.92 4.53
CA VAL A 118 6.82 1.94 5.60
C VAL A 118 5.55 1.13 5.82
N GLN A 119 5.62 -0.16 5.50
CA GLN A 119 4.52 -1.09 5.63
C GLN A 119 4.48 -1.70 7.03
N ILE A 120 3.32 -1.59 7.67
CA ILE A 120 3.05 -2.09 9.02
C ILE A 120 1.92 -3.12 9.03
N ALA A 121 1.99 -4.05 9.97
CA ALA A 121 0.98 -5.08 10.18
C ALA A 121 0.89 -5.46 11.66
N LYS A 122 -0.24 -6.08 12.05
CA LYS A 122 -0.37 -6.63 13.41
C LYS A 122 0.54 -7.84 13.64
N ASN A 123 0.86 -8.14 14.89
CA ASN A 123 1.49 -9.39 15.27
C ASN A 123 0.56 -10.59 15.00
N LYS A 124 1.15 -11.75 14.67
CA LYS A 124 0.40 -12.99 14.46
C LYS A 124 -0.33 -13.45 15.73
N ALA A 125 0.27 -13.19 16.90
CA ALA A 125 -0.30 -13.55 18.18
C ALA A 125 -1.53 -12.71 18.60
N THR A 126 -1.69 -11.51 18.02
CA THR A 126 -2.85 -10.64 18.28
C THR A 126 -4.09 -11.22 17.61
N ALA A 127 -5.13 -11.51 18.40
CA ALA A 127 -6.37 -12.10 17.90
C ALA A 127 -7.12 -11.12 16.97
N ASP A 128 -7.57 -11.61 15.80
CA ASP A 128 -8.28 -10.79 14.81
C ASP A 128 -9.64 -10.29 15.31
N ALA A 129 -10.28 -11.04 16.21
CA ALA A 129 -11.55 -10.67 16.81
C ALA A 129 -11.43 -9.53 17.84
N ASP A 130 -10.24 -9.29 18.41
CA ASP A 130 -9.98 -8.17 19.32
C ASP A 130 -9.51 -6.94 18.52
N ILE A 131 -10.46 -6.21 17.95
CA ILE A 131 -10.18 -5.03 17.13
C ILE A 131 -9.41 -3.96 17.91
N GLU A 132 -9.60 -3.84 19.22
CA GLU A 132 -8.86 -2.88 20.04
C GLU A 132 -7.39 -3.31 20.19
N ALA A 133 -7.09 -4.60 20.33
CA ALA A 133 -5.72 -5.10 20.32
C ALA A 133 -5.08 -4.91 18.93
N VAL A 134 -5.82 -5.20 17.86
CA VAL A 134 -5.36 -4.97 16.49
C VAL A 134 -5.04 -3.49 16.27
N LYS A 135 -5.88 -2.56 16.68
CA LYS A 135 -5.62 -1.12 16.62
C LYS A 135 -4.36 -0.73 17.38
N ARG A 136 -4.18 -1.26 18.62
CA ARG A 136 -2.96 -1.00 19.41
C ARG A 136 -1.69 -1.45 18.67
N ASP A 137 -1.72 -2.58 18.00
CA ASP A 137 -0.58 -3.08 17.21
C ASP A 137 -0.20 -2.09 16.08
N TYR A 138 -1.17 -1.62 15.31
CA TYR A 138 -0.90 -0.67 14.24
C TYR A 138 -0.44 0.69 14.78
N VAL A 139 -1.08 1.21 15.83
CA VAL A 139 -0.70 2.49 16.45
C VAL A 139 0.70 2.41 17.03
N TYR A 140 1.07 1.30 17.69
CA TYR A 140 2.43 1.09 18.19
C TYR A 140 3.48 1.24 17.08
N CYS A 141 3.22 0.65 15.90
CA CYS A 141 4.11 0.81 14.75
C CYS A 141 4.15 2.27 14.27
N VAL A 142 3.00 2.96 14.22
CA VAL A 142 2.94 4.36 13.79
C VAL A 142 3.75 5.25 14.72
N ASP A 143 3.61 5.09 16.04
CA ASP A 143 4.31 5.90 17.04
C ASP A 143 5.84 5.80 16.91
N ARG A 144 6.38 4.67 16.43
CA ARG A 144 7.83 4.44 16.23
C ARG A 144 8.31 4.88 14.86
N LEU A 145 7.50 4.69 13.81
CA LEU A 145 7.98 4.70 12.43
C LEU A 145 7.52 5.91 11.62
N ALA A 146 6.39 6.52 11.98
CA ALA A 146 5.77 7.55 11.17
C ALA A 146 6.62 8.81 11.03
N ARG A 147 7.46 9.13 12.02
CA ARG A 147 8.37 10.27 11.93
C ARG A 147 9.47 10.08 10.87
N TYR A 148 9.77 8.83 10.50
CA TYR A 148 10.80 8.46 9.52
C TYR A 148 10.23 7.98 8.19
N ALA A 149 8.92 8.04 7.99
CA ALA A 149 8.24 7.60 6.77
C ALA A 149 7.62 8.78 6.01
N ASP A 150 7.63 8.74 4.70
CA ASP A 150 6.83 9.64 3.87
C ASP A 150 5.40 9.09 3.69
N ILE A 151 5.27 7.76 3.69
CA ILE A 151 3.99 7.05 3.58
C ILE A 151 3.96 5.93 4.62
N MET A 152 2.91 5.87 5.45
CA MET A 152 2.58 4.71 6.26
C MET A 152 1.64 3.80 5.49
N VAL A 153 1.98 2.51 5.35
CA VAL A 153 1.16 1.53 4.61
C VAL A 153 0.57 0.52 5.59
N VAL A 154 -0.74 0.56 5.75
CA VAL A 154 -1.49 -0.40 6.59
C VAL A 154 -1.75 -1.67 5.79
N ASN A 155 -1.03 -2.75 6.10
CA ASN A 155 -1.20 -4.02 5.41
C ASN A 155 -2.24 -4.90 6.11
N VAL A 156 -3.42 -5.04 5.49
CA VAL A 156 -4.50 -5.94 5.91
C VAL A 156 -4.73 -7.07 4.90
N SER A 157 -3.78 -7.31 4.00
CA SER A 157 -3.98 -8.12 2.79
C SER A 157 -3.09 -9.36 2.69
N SER A 158 -2.21 -9.63 3.68
CA SER A 158 -1.31 -10.79 3.60
C SER A 158 -2.11 -12.11 3.66
N PRO A 159 -1.98 -12.99 2.64
CA PRO A 159 -2.67 -14.29 2.65
C PRO A 159 -2.04 -15.30 3.60
N ASN A 160 -0.87 -14.96 4.16
CA ASN A 160 -0.04 -15.88 4.94
C ASN A 160 -0.21 -15.69 6.46
N THR A 161 -1.14 -14.84 6.87
CA THR A 161 -1.50 -14.58 8.25
C THR A 161 -3.00 -14.86 8.39
N PRO A 162 -3.41 -15.91 9.12
CA PRO A 162 -4.82 -16.23 9.30
C PRO A 162 -5.61 -15.03 9.83
N GLY A 163 -6.84 -14.84 9.36
CA GLY A 163 -7.77 -13.79 9.81
C GLY A 163 -7.43 -12.36 9.33
N LEU A 164 -6.20 -12.07 8.90
CA LEU A 164 -5.80 -10.71 8.54
C LEU A 164 -6.68 -10.12 7.42
N ARG A 165 -7.13 -10.94 6.48
CA ARG A 165 -8.00 -10.50 5.39
C ARG A 165 -9.43 -10.20 5.84
N ASP A 166 -9.90 -10.84 6.91
CA ASP A 166 -11.23 -10.58 7.47
C ASP A 166 -11.34 -9.14 8.01
N LEU A 167 -10.19 -8.53 8.36
CA LEU A 167 -10.11 -7.13 8.75
C LEU A 167 -10.38 -6.15 7.59
N GLN A 168 -10.51 -6.61 6.35
CA GLN A 168 -10.92 -5.79 5.20
C GLN A 168 -12.44 -5.53 5.14
N ALA A 169 -13.24 -6.17 6.00
CA ALA A 169 -14.64 -5.79 6.17
C ALA A 169 -14.75 -4.31 6.60
N THR A 170 -15.75 -3.60 6.09
CA THR A 170 -15.84 -2.13 6.17
C THR A 170 -15.70 -1.57 7.59
N ALA A 171 -16.39 -2.15 8.58
CA ALA A 171 -16.39 -1.61 9.94
C ALA A 171 -15.04 -1.79 10.65
N PRO A 172 -14.43 -3.00 10.75
CA PRO A 172 -13.13 -3.17 11.37
C PRO A 172 -12.05 -2.40 10.62
N LEU A 173 -12.07 -2.40 9.28
CA LEU A 173 -11.10 -1.65 8.48
C LEU A 173 -11.17 -0.15 8.78
N THR A 174 -12.37 0.43 8.79
CA THR A 174 -12.56 1.85 9.11
C THR A 174 -12.02 2.19 10.50
N ALA A 175 -12.26 1.34 11.49
CA ALA A 175 -11.79 1.55 12.87
C ALA A 175 -10.25 1.54 12.97
N ILE A 176 -9.60 0.55 12.34
CA ILE A 176 -8.14 0.45 12.29
C ILE A 176 -7.54 1.66 11.58
N LEU A 177 -8.02 1.99 10.38
CA LEU A 177 -7.50 3.09 9.59
C LEU A 177 -7.66 4.45 10.28
N ARG A 178 -8.79 4.71 10.94
CA ARG A 178 -8.99 5.93 11.75
C ARG A 178 -7.96 6.05 12.88
N ALA A 179 -7.67 4.96 13.57
CA ALA A 179 -6.67 4.96 14.62
C ALA A 179 -5.27 5.28 14.07
N VAL A 180 -4.90 4.66 12.94
CA VAL A 180 -3.61 4.92 12.26
C VAL A 180 -3.53 6.38 11.77
N VAL A 181 -4.57 6.90 11.11
CA VAL A 181 -4.61 8.29 10.63
C VAL A 181 -4.50 9.27 11.81
N GLY A 182 -5.20 8.99 12.92
CA GLY A 182 -5.12 9.79 14.14
C GLY A 182 -3.69 9.86 14.70
N ALA A 183 -3.04 8.69 14.85
CA ALA A 183 -1.66 8.59 15.34
C ALA A 183 -0.67 9.28 14.36
N ALA A 184 -0.80 9.04 13.05
CA ALA A 184 0.07 9.65 12.03
C ALA A 184 -0.04 11.19 12.00
N LYS A 185 -1.21 11.75 12.25
CA LYS A 185 -1.40 13.21 12.41
C LYS A 185 -0.76 13.76 13.67
N GLY A 186 -0.62 12.96 14.72
CA GLY A 186 0.01 13.34 15.99
C GLY A 186 1.53 13.32 15.96
N VAL A 187 2.19 12.80 14.92
CA VAL A 187 3.64 12.66 14.86
C VAL A 187 4.34 14.02 14.97
N ASP A 188 5.45 14.07 15.71
CA ASP A 188 6.23 15.30 15.95
C ASP A 188 7.15 15.60 14.77
N ARG A 189 6.58 16.26 13.73
CA ARG A 189 7.25 16.87 12.59
C ARG A 189 6.30 17.80 11.84
N GLN A 190 6.82 18.77 11.07
CA GLN A 190 5.99 19.74 10.35
C GLN A 190 5.09 19.07 9.29
N THR A 191 5.69 18.30 8.40
CA THR A 191 4.93 17.55 7.38
C THR A 191 4.52 16.18 7.94
N LYS A 192 3.24 15.81 7.85
CA LYS A 192 2.77 14.51 8.31
C LYS A 192 2.92 13.46 7.19
N PRO A 193 3.18 12.18 7.51
CA PRO A 193 3.22 11.14 6.49
C PRO A 193 1.83 10.93 5.90
N PHE A 194 1.77 10.57 4.62
CA PHE A 194 0.57 10.04 4.02
C PHE A 194 0.24 8.66 4.63
N VAL A 195 -1.03 8.31 4.66
CA VAL A 195 -1.47 6.98 5.11
C VAL A 195 -2.18 6.27 3.96
N MET A 196 -1.72 5.08 3.61
CA MET A 196 -2.35 4.24 2.59
C MET A 196 -2.71 2.87 3.16
N VAL A 197 -3.76 2.26 2.64
CA VAL A 197 -4.11 0.87 2.95
C VAL A 197 -3.73 -0.04 1.79
N LYS A 198 -3.14 -1.21 2.09
CA LYS A 198 -2.80 -2.23 1.09
C LYS A 198 -3.79 -3.37 1.17
N VAL A 199 -4.49 -3.59 0.04
CA VAL A 199 -5.62 -4.52 -0.06
C VAL A 199 -5.28 -5.75 -0.89
N SER A 200 -6.01 -6.84 -0.63
CA SER A 200 -5.84 -8.11 -1.33
C SER A 200 -6.45 -8.06 -2.74
N PRO A 201 -5.85 -8.74 -3.72
CA PRO A 201 -6.47 -8.93 -5.03
C PRO A 201 -7.61 -9.98 -5.00
N ASP A 202 -7.79 -10.71 -3.90
CA ASP A 202 -8.77 -11.79 -3.79
C ASP A 202 -10.12 -11.33 -3.22
N GLU A 203 -10.17 -10.17 -2.57
CA GLU A 203 -11.40 -9.49 -2.16
C GLU A 203 -11.90 -8.59 -3.30
N ASP A 204 -12.42 -9.20 -4.36
CA ASP A 204 -12.75 -8.55 -5.62
C ASP A 204 -14.24 -8.55 -5.99
N SER A 205 -15.13 -9.01 -5.12
CA SER A 205 -16.57 -8.82 -5.31
C SER A 205 -16.95 -7.33 -5.24
N ASP A 206 -18.03 -6.93 -5.89
CA ASP A 206 -18.49 -5.54 -5.88
C ASP A 206 -18.75 -5.02 -4.47
N GLN A 207 -19.31 -5.87 -3.61
CA GLN A 207 -19.57 -5.53 -2.22
C GLN A 207 -18.27 -5.32 -1.42
N GLN A 208 -17.25 -6.15 -1.62
CA GLN A 208 -15.97 -6.01 -0.94
C GLN A 208 -15.22 -4.75 -1.38
N VAL A 209 -15.11 -4.53 -2.69
CA VAL A 209 -14.44 -3.34 -3.23
C VAL A 209 -15.15 -2.06 -2.80
N SER A 210 -16.48 -2.01 -2.87
CA SER A 210 -17.28 -0.88 -2.38
C SER A 210 -17.07 -0.65 -0.88
N GLY A 211 -17.13 -1.71 -0.06
CA GLY A 211 -16.91 -1.63 1.39
C GLY A 211 -15.51 -1.11 1.77
N ILE A 212 -14.48 -1.51 1.02
CA ILE A 212 -13.12 -0.98 1.18
C ILE A 212 -13.06 0.50 0.80
N CYS A 213 -13.68 0.92 -0.30
CA CYS A 213 -13.77 2.33 -0.70
C CYS A 213 -14.49 3.18 0.37
N ASP A 214 -15.58 2.68 0.94
CA ASP A 214 -16.30 3.34 2.04
C ASP A 214 -15.38 3.50 3.27
N ALA A 215 -14.57 2.47 3.60
CA ALA A 215 -13.60 2.55 4.69
C ALA A 215 -12.47 3.56 4.39
N VAL A 216 -11.98 3.62 3.16
CA VAL A 216 -10.97 4.60 2.70
C VAL A 216 -11.47 6.03 2.86
N TRP A 217 -12.70 6.32 2.45
CA TRP A 217 -13.31 7.64 2.65
C TRP A 217 -13.61 7.91 4.12
N GLY A 218 -14.25 6.97 4.80
CA GLY A 218 -14.70 7.13 6.19
C GLY A 218 -13.57 7.25 7.20
N SER A 219 -12.38 6.73 6.91
CA SER A 219 -11.22 6.81 7.81
C SER A 219 -10.33 8.03 7.58
N GLY A 220 -10.38 8.64 6.39
CA GLY A 220 -9.54 9.76 6.02
C GLY A 220 -8.13 9.38 5.58
N VAL A 221 -7.85 8.11 5.22
CA VAL A 221 -6.58 7.72 4.59
C VAL A 221 -6.42 8.39 3.22
N ASP A 222 -5.18 8.60 2.79
CA ASP A 222 -4.85 9.33 1.57
C ASP A 222 -4.96 8.49 0.30
N GLY A 223 -4.96 7.16 0.44
CA GLY A 223 -5.06 6.30 -0.73
C GLY A 223 -5.03 4.80 -0.44
N VAL A 224 -4.98 4.03 -1.53
CA VAL A 224 -4.99 2.57 -1.52
C VAL A 224 -3.89 1.99 -2.40
N ILE A 225 -3.20 0.95 -1.93
CA ILE A 225 -2.33 0.10 -2.74
C ILE A 225 -3.17 -1.10 -3.17
N VAL A 226 -3.54 -1.12 -4.45
CA VAL A 226 -4.38 -2.17 -5.03
C VAL A 226 -3.49 -3.33 -5.45
N GLY A 227 -3.66 -4.43 -4.75
CA GLY A 227 -2.99 -5.70 -4.99
C GLY A 227 -1.92 -6.07 -3.96
N ASN A 228 -1.75 -7.37 -3.87
CA ASN A 228 -0.78 -8.13 -3.08
C ASN A 228 -0.63 -9.49 -3.78
N THR A 229 -0.09 -10.50 -3.12
CA THR A 229 -0.11 -11.87 -3.61
C THR A 229 -1.51 -12.49 -3.49
N THR A 230 -1.82 -13.46 -4.35
CA THR A 230 -3.10 -14.17 -4.38
C THR A 230 -2.99 -15.61 -3.87
N ASN A 231 -4.04 -16.12 -3.23
CA ASN A 231 -4.17 -17.55 -2.91
C ASN A 231 -4.58 -18.38 -4.13
N HIS A 232 -5.07 -17.75 -5.19
CA HIS A 232 -5.38 -18.45 -6.43
C HIS A 232 -4.10 -18.91 -7.14
N ARG A 233 -4.25 -19.89 -8.02
CA ARG A 233 -3.18 -20.37 -8.90
C ARG A 233 -3.57 -20.04 -10.34
N PRO A 234 -3.03 -18.95 -10.91
CA PRO A 234 -3.28 -18.63 -12.32
C PRO A 234 -2.79 -19.75 -13.23
N GLU A 235 -3.45 -19.88 -14.39
CA GLU A 235 -2.98 -20.81 -15.41
C GLU A 235 -1.56 -20.43 -15.86
N PRO A 236 -0.67 -21.43 -16.06
CA PRO A 236 0.65 -21.20 -16.64
C PRO A 236 0.57 -20.56 -18.02
N GLN A 237 1.56 -19.76 -18.32
CA GLN A 237 1.67 -19.09 -19.63
C GLN A 237 2.93 -19.55 -20.37
N PRO A 238 2.84 -19.77 -21.72
CA PRO A 238 1.61 -19.77 -22.50
C PRO A 238 0.64 -20.89 -22.09
N LYS A 239 -0.66 -20.70 -22.37
CA LYS A 239 -1.68 -21.71 -22.02
C LYS A 239 -1.35 -23.08 -22.61
N GLY A 240 -1.61 -24.13 -21.84
CA GLY A 240 -1.43 -25.52 -22.26
C GLY A 240 0.00 -26.06 -22.15
N ILE A 241 0.95 -25.28 -21.60
CA ILE A 241 2.30 -25.81 -21.34
C ILE A 241 2.29 -26.75 -20.14
N THR A 242 3.13 -27.76 -20.18
CA THR A 242 3.46 -28.59 -19.02
C THR A 242 4.66 -28.02 -18.30
N LEU A 243 4.48 -27.63 -17.04
CA LEU A 243 5.58 -27.11 -16.22
C LEU A 243 6.55 -28.23 -15.83
N PRO A 244 7.81 -27.91 -15.54
CA PRO A 244 8.75 -28.83 -14.88
C PRO A 244 8.15 -29.38 -13.58
N GLU A 245 8.45 -30.63 -13.26
CA GLU A 245 7.91 -31.32 -12.06
C GLU A 245 8.15 -30.53 -10.76
N GLN A 246 9.32 -29.91 -10.61
CA GLN A 246 9.61 -29.07 -9.46
C GLN A 246 8.66 -27.86 -9.35
N GLU A 247 8.27 -27.27 -10.48
CA GLU A 247 7.35 -26.13 -10.49
C GLU A 247 5.91 -26.58 -10.29
N GLN A 248 5.52 -27.76 -10.81
CA GLN A 248 4.23 -28.37 -10.50
C GLN A 248 4.10 -28.60 -8.98
N ASN A 249 5.14 -29.17 -8.36
CA ASN A 249 5.18 -29.36 -6.91
C ASN A 249 5.16 -28.02 -6.14
N ALA A 250 5.79 -26.98 -6.66
CA ALA A 250 5.73 -25.64 -6.07
C ALA A 250 4.30 -25.07 -6.10
N LEU A 251 3.52 -25.30 -7.16
CA LEU A 251 2.14 -24.82 -7.28
C LEU A 251 1.20 -25.45 -6.25
N THR A 252 1.50 -26.66 -5.73
CA THR A 252 0.70 -27.30 -4.67
C THR A 252 0.95 -26.71 -3.28
N GLN A 253 2.03 -25.92 -3.12
CA GLN A 253 2.37 -25.33 -1.84
C GLN A 253 1.37 -24.24 -1.43
N THR A 254 1.06 -24.17 -0.15
CA THR A 254 0.30 -23.05 0.41
C THR A 254 1.11 -21.77 0.36
N GLY A 255 0.44 -20.62 0.24
CA GLY A 255 1.07 -19.31 0.21
C GLY A 255 0.55 -18.42 -0.90
N GLY A 256 0.95 -17.16 -0.87
CA GLY A 256 0.57 -16.18 -1.87
C GLY A 256 1.40 -16.30 -3.15
N TYR A 257 0.73 -16.41 -4.28
CA TYR A 257 1.33 -16.39 -5.61
C TYR A 257 1.57 -14.97 -6.08
N SER A 258 2.71 -14.73 -6.75
CA SER A 258 3.05 -13.48 -7.43
C SER A 258 3.79 -13.74 -8.73
N GLY A 259 3.48 -12.98 -9.78
CA GLY A 259 4.06 -13.14 -11.11
C GLY A 259 3.31 -12.32 -12.15
N PRO A 260 3.78 -12.30 -13.41
CA PRO A 260 3.17 -11.52 -14.50
C PRO A 260 1.70 -11.92 -14.76
N GLN A 261 1.30 -13.13 -14.40
CA GLN A 261 -0.06 -13.65 -14.57
C GLN A 261 -1.13 -12.88 -13.75
N LEU A 262 -0.70 -12.05 -12.78
CA LEU A 262 -1.62 -11.20 -12.01
C LEU A 262 -1.94 -9.86 -12.69
N PHE A 263 -1.26 -9.52 -13.78
CA PHE A 263 -1.29 -8.18 -14.34
C PHE A 263 -2.70 -7.73 -14.75
N ASP A 264 -3.40 -8.53 -15.57
CA ASP A 264 -4.72 -8.18 -16.08
C ASP A 264 -5.73 -7.97 -14.93
N ARG A 265 -5.66 -8.82 -13.90
CA ARG A 265 -6.49 -8.67 -12.70
C ARG A 265 -6.16 -7.40 -11.93
N THR A 266 -4.87 -7.05 -11.83
CA THR A 266 -4.44 -5.82 -11.16
C THR A 266 -4.99 -4.59 -11.88
N VAL A 267 -4.90 -4.53 -13.22
CA VAL A 267 -5.43 -3.43 -14.03
C VAL A 267 -6.94 -3.29 -13.86
N ALA A 268 -7.67 -4.40 -13.95
CA ALA A 268 -9.12 -4.41 -13.78
C ALA A 268 -9.54 -3.90 -12.37
N LEU A 269 -8.84 -4.32 -11.33
CA LEU A 269 -9.09 -3.85 -9.96
C LEU A 269 -8.77 -2.37 -9.80
N VAL A 270 -7.64 -1.89 -10.32
CA VAL A 270 -7.26 -0.46 -10.28
C VAL A 270 -8.35 0.40 -10.92
N ALA A 271 -8.84 0.02 -12.10
CA ALA A 271 -9.91 0.75 -12.78
C ALA A 271 -11.21 0.78 -11.94
N ARG A 272 -11.57 -0.34 -11.29
CA ARG A 272 -12.75 -0.40 -10.40
C ARG A 272 -12.59 0.48 -9.16
N TYR A 273 -11.44 0.40 -8.48
CA TYR A 273 -11.16 1.29 -7.35
C TYR A 273 -11.17 2.75 -7.78
N ARG A 274 -10.60 3.09 -8.93
CA ARG A 274 -10.59 4.47 -9.45
C ARG A 274 -12.00 4.97 -9.65
N ALA A 275 -12.85 4.19 -10.35
CA ALA A 275 -14.23 4.56 -10.60
C ALA A 275 -15.03 4.80 -9.31
N LEU A 276 -14.85 3.94 -8.28
CA LEU A 276 -15.56 4.07 -7.01
C LEU A 276 -15.00 5.20 -6.12
N LEU A 277 -13.68 5.41 -6.14
CA LEU A 277 -13.05 6.48 -5.35
C LEU A 277 -13.25 7.88 -5.96
N ASP A 278 -13.53 7.98 -7.27
CA ASP A 278 -13.86 9.24 -7.93
C ASP A 278 -15.35 9.56 -7.90
N ALA A 279 -16.20 8.56 -7.66
CA ALA A 279 -17.63 8.79 -7.51
C ALA A 279 -17.90 9.68 -6.28
N PRO A 280 -18.91 10.57 -6.35
CA PRO A 280 -19.30 11.38 -5.21
C PRO A 280 -19.55 10.49 -3.99
N HIS A 281 -18.72 10.60 -2.97
CA HIS A 281 -18.89 9.83 -1.75
C HIS A 281 -20.00 10.42 -0.91
N MET A 282 -21.14 9.73 -0.86
CA MET A 282 -22.24 10.07 0.04
C MET A 282 -22.08 9.28 1.35
N PRO A 283 -21.95 9.98 2.49
CA PRO A 283 -21.96 9.31 3.79
C PRO A 283 -23.20 8.42 3.93
N GLU A 284 -23.06 7.28 4.59
CA GLU A 284 -24.15 6.28 4.73
C GLU A 284 -25.42 6.88 5.37
N VAL A 285 -25.24 7.89 6.22
CA VAL A 285 -26.35 8.68 6.78
C VAL A 285 -27.12 9.43 5.67
N ALA A 286 -26.41 10.01 4.70
CA ALA A 286 -27.04 10.70 3.57
C ALA A 286 -27.71 9.70 2.60
N LYS A 287 -27.11 8.51 2.39
CA LYS A 287 -27.74 7.42 1.63
C LYS A 287 -29.05 6.96 2.28
N ARG A 288 -29.05 6.79 3.62
CA ARG A 288 -30.26 6.44 4.39
C ARG A 288 -31.32 7.54 4.36
N MET A 289 -30.92 8.81 4.47
CA MET A 289 -31.85 9.94 4.36
C MET A 289 -32.48 10.03 2.95
N GLN A 290 -31.68 9.84 1.89
CA GLN A 290 -32.22 9.81 0.52
C GLN A 290 -33.14 8.60 0.28
N ALA A 291 -32.81 7.42 0.79
CA ALA A 291 -33.67 6.25 0.72
C ALA A 291 -34.99 6.48 1.50
N GLN A 292 -34.94 7.13 2.65
CA GLN A 292 -36.14 7.49 3.42
C GLN A 292 -36.97 8.58 2.73
N THR A 293 -36.31 9.56 2.08
CA THR A 293 -36.98 10.60 1.32
C THR A 293 -37.60 10.02 0.04
N ALA A 294 -36.92 9.07 -0.63
CA ALA A 294 -37.49 8.39 -1.81
C ALA A 294 -38.72 7.55 -1.46
N ILE A 295 -38.76 6.92 -0.29
CA ILE A 295 -39.94 6.19 0.21
C ILE A 295 -41.08 7.19 0.61
N ALA A 296 -40.73 8.39 1.08
CA ALA A 296 -41.68 9.41 1.47
C ALA A 296 -42.26 10.20 0.26
N THR A 297 -41.54 10.26 -0.87
CA THR A 297 -41.96 10.97 -2.08
C THR A 297 -42.88 10.14 -2.98
N GLU A 298 -43.13 8.86 -2.69
CA GLU A 298 -44.22 8.09 -3.31
C GLU A 298 -45.63 8.44 -2.75
N ALA A 299 -45.70 9.30 -1.73
CA ALA A 299 -46.95 9.80 -1.15
C ALA A 299 -47.03 11.33 -1.26
N GLU A 300 -47.72 11.79 -2.31
CA GLU A 300 -48.23 13.14 -2.57
C GLU A 300 -47.32 14.20 -3.22
N PRO A 301 -47.88 14.95 -4.23
CA PRO A 301 -47.18 16.05 -4.88
C PRO A 301 -47.61 17.40 -4.29
N ASN A 302 -46.69 18.15 -3.69
CA ASN A 302 -46.79 19.59 -3.63
C ASN A 302 -45.42 20.25 -3.63
N ARG A 303 -45.21 21.07 -4.64
CA ARG A 303 -44.06 21.96 -4.77
C ARG A 303 -44.24 23.15 -3.85
N GLU A 304 -43.19 23.47 -3.08
CA GLU A 304 -42.85 24.86 -2.77
C GLU A 304 -41.32 24.95 -2.53
N ASP A 305 -40.75 26.03 -2.97
CA ASP A 305 -39.38 26.45 -3.15
C ASP A 305 -38.37 26.06 -2.04
N VAL A 306 -37.28 25.41 -2.43
CA VAL A 306 -36.06 25.29 -1.63
C VAL A 306 -35.04 26.27 -2.20
N PRO A 307 -34.41 27.14 -1.38
CA PRO A 307 -33.41 28.09 -1.87
C PRO A 307 -32.14 27.33 -2.28
N SER A 308 -31.62 27.69 -3.44
CA SER A 308 -30.31 27.25 -3.95
C SER A 308 -29.21 27.70 -3.02
N VAL A 309 -28.48 26.73 -2.45
CA VAL A 309 -27.22 27.02 -1.79
C VAL A 309 -26.11 26.96 -2.84
N ASP A 310 -25.86 28.10 -3.45
CA ASP A 310 -24.65 28.37 -4.21
C ASP A 310 -23.49 28.53 -3.21
N GLY A 311 -22.48 27.67 -3.32
CA GLY A 311 -21.31 27.68 -2.48
C GLY A 311 -20.41 26.49 -2.78
N GLY A 312 -20.28 26.11 -4.05
CA GLY A 312 -19.30 25.14 -4.50
C GLY A 312 -17.88 25.68 -4.31
N ALA A 313 -17.19 25.22 -3.25
CA ALA A 313 -15.75 25.34 -3.20
C ALA A 313 -15.18 24.69 -4.47
N PRO A 314 -14.08 25.24 -5.06
CA PRO A 314 -13.50 24.69 -6.26
C PRO A 314 -13.13 23.23 -6.00
N VAL A 315 -13.71 22.32 -6.79
CA VAL A 315 -13.33 20.90 -6.77
C VAL A 315 -11.86 20.86 -7.17
N ASP A 316 -11.01 20.58 -6.20
CA ASP A 316 -9.58 20.43 -6.40
C ASP A 316 -9.37 19.31 -7.44
N LYS A 317 -8.75 19.64 -8.56
CA LYS A 317 -8.51 18.74 -9.70
C LYS A 317 -7.67 17.52 -9.31
N TYR A 318 -7.20 17.42 -8.06
CA TYR A 318 -6.40 16.37 -7.45
C TYR A 318 -6.99 15.85 -6.11
N GLY A 319 -8.21 16.22 -5.74
CA GLY A 319 -8.86 15.83 -4.48
C GLY A 319 -9.29 14.36 -4.39
N GLY A 320 -8.93 13.53 -5.35
CA GLY A 320 -9.21 12.10 -5.35
C GLY A 320 -8.20 11.30 -4.51
N LYS A 321 -8.62 10.14 -3.99
CA LYS A 321 -7.73 9.22 -3.27
C LYS A 321 -6.64 8.68 -4.20
N THR A 322 -5.39 8.62 -3.71
CA THR A 322 -4.25 8.08 -4.47
C THR A 322 -4.33 6.57 -4.61
N ILE A 323 -4.04 6.03 -5.79
CA ILE A 323 -3.97 4.59 -6.03
C ILE A 323 -2.55 4.20 -6.45
N PHE A 324 -1.97 3.19 -5.79
CA PHE A 324 -0.79 2.50 -6.29
C PHE A 324 -1.21 1.11 -6.79
N ALA A 325 -0.71 0.72 -7.97
CA ALA A 325 -0.96 -0.61 -8.54
C ALA A 325 0.15 -1.58 -8.16
N SER A 326 -0.17 -2.75 -7.62
CA SER A 326 0.81 -3.76 -7.21
C SER A 326 0.37 -5.17 -7.61
N GLY A 327 1.00 -5.74 -8.65
CA GLY A 327 0.76 -7.11 -9.12
C GLY A 327 1.04 -7.27 -10.60
N GLY A 328 1.97 -8.16 -10.94
CA GLY A 328 2.26 -8.59 -12.30
C GLY A 328 3.01 -7.60 -13.20
N ILE A 329 3.37 -6.43 -12.72
CA ILE A 329 4.06 -5.40 -13.51
C ILE A 329 5.54 -5.77 -13.66
N THR A 330 6.01 -5.91 -14.91
CA THR A 330 7.38 -6.36 -15.24
C THR A 330 8.05 -5.55 -16.34
N ASN A 331 7.31 -4.74 -17.10
CA ASN A 331 7.81 -3.94 -18.21
C ASN A 331 7.13 -2.57 -18.32
N GLY A 332 7.59 -1.72 -19.23
CA GLY A 332 7.12 -0.35 -19.39
C GLY A 332 5.70 -0.22 -19.94
N GLU A 333 5.27 -1.14 -20.80
CA GLU A 333 3.90 -1.19 -21.33
C GLU A 333 2.92 -1.49 -20.20
N GLN A 334 3.19 -2.51 -19.39
CA GLN A 334 2.38 -2.84 -18.23
C GLN A 334 2.33 -1.70 -17.20
N ALA A 335 3.46 -1.02 -16.98
CA ALA A 335 3.48 0.14 -16.11
C ALA A 335 2.57 1.26 -16.64
N ARG A 336 2.64 1.60 -17.93
CA ARG A 336 1.73 2.59 -18.56
C ARG A 336 0.27 2.17 -18.43
N THR A 337 -0.06 0.92 -18.79
CA THR A 337 -1.43 0.42 -18.71
C THR A 337 -2.00 0.53 -17.29
N ALA A 338 -1.20 0.25 -16.25
CA ALA A 338 -1.62 0.42 -14.87
C ALA A 338 -1.86 1.90 -14.50
N LEU A 339 -1.02 2.81 -15.00
CA LEU A 339 -1.19 4.26 -14.80
C LEU A 339 -2.43 4.78 -15.55
N ASP A 340 -2.64 4.35 -16.79
CA ASP A 340 -3.81 4.72 -17.60
C ASP A 340 -5.12 4.20 -16.99
N ALA A 341 -5.07 3.07 -16.27
CA ALA A 341 -6.19 2.55 -15.49
C ALA A 341 -6.51 3.38 -14.23
N GLY A 342 -5.70 4.38 -13.90
CA GLY A 342 -5.92 5.33 -12.79
C GLY A 342 -4.98 5.19 -11.61
N ALA A 343 -3.90 4.39 -11.71
CA ALA A 343 -2.86 4.38 -10.69
C ALA A 343 -1.94 5.61 -10.81
N SER A 344 -1.43 6.09 -9.69
CA SER A 344 -0.40 7.14 -9.63
C SER A 344 1.02 6.56 -9.64
N VAL A 345 1.18 5.31 -9.19
CA VAL A 345 2.47 4.59 -9.13
C VAL A 345 2.26 3.13 -9.49
N ALA A 346 3.15 2.61 -10.34
CA ALA A 346 3.25 1.20 -10.70
C ALA A 346 4.32 0.52 -9.82
N MET A 347 3.88 -0.34 -8.89
CA MET A 347 4.72 -1.01 -7.89
C MET A 347 5.16 -2.39 -8.38
N MET A 348 6.44 -2.71 -8.28
CA MET A 348 7.03 -3.97 -8.72
C MET A 348 7.65 -4.73 -7.55
N TYR A 349 7.54 -6.07 -7.56
CA TYR A 349 8.27 -6.98 -6.68
C TYR A 349 8.90 -8.12 -7.48
N THR A 350 8.08 -9.06 -7.95
CA THR A 350 8.54 -10.26 -8.67
C THR A 350 9.30 -9.90 -9.96
N GLY A 351 8.87 -8.84 -10.66
CA GLY A 351 9.58 -8.30 -11.82
C GLY A 351 11.02 -7.87 -11.50
N VAL A 352 11.26 -7.26 -10.33
CA VAL A 352 12.61 -6.89 -9.87
C VAL A 352 13.40 -8.13 -9.44
N VAL A 353 12.77 -9.10 -8.77
CA VAL A 353 13.43 -10.35 -8.34
C VAL A 353 13.99 -11.14 -9.52
N TYR A 354 13.28 -11.20 -10.63
CA TYR A 354 13.72 -11.90 -11.84
C TYR A 354 14.56 -11.04 -12.80
N GLY A 355 14.25 -9.75 -12.89
CA GLY A 355 14.92 -8.82 -13.81
C GLY A 355 16.19 -8.15 -13.24
N GLY A 356 16.41 -8.26 -11.93
CA GLY A 356 17.59 -7.69 -11.25
C GLY A 356 17.55 -6.16 -11.13
N VAL A 357 18.69 -5.60 -10.70
CA VAL A 357 18.84 -4.16 -10.36
C VAL A 357 18.58 -3.19 -11.52
N GLY A 358 18.75 -3.63 -12.76
CA GLY A 358 18.49 -2.82 -13.96
C GLY A 358 17.01 -2.71 -14.37
N THR A 359 16.12 -3.44 -13.68
CA THR A 359 14.70 -3.54 -14.07
C THR A 359 14.00 -2.18 -14.11
N VAL A 360 14.15 -1.37 -13.07
CA VAL A 360 13.50 -0.05 -13.00
C VAL A 360 13.98 0.87 -14.13
N THR A 361 15.29 0.87 -14.40
CA THR A 361 15.87 1.67 -15.51
C THR A 361 15.33 1.23 -16.85
N ARG A 362 15.27 -0.09 -17.12
CA ARG A 362 14.69 -0.66 -18.33
C ARG A 362 13.22 -0.27 -18.48
N VAL A 363 12.40 -0.47 -17.46
CA VAL A 363 10.97 -0.11 -17.47
C VAL A 363 10.78 1.38 -17.78
N LYS A 364 11.56 2.27 -17.17
CA LYS A 364 11.50 3.71 -17.46
C LYS A 364 11.89 4.05 -18.89
N GLN A 365 12.84 3.33 -19.48
CA GLN A 365 13.22 3.49 -20.89
C GLN A 365 12.10 3.03 -21.82
N GLU A 366 11.53 1.85 -21.56
CA GLU A 366 10.39 1.30 -22.30
C GLU A 366 9.15 2.21 -22.23
N MET A 367 8.91 2.86 -21.09
CA MET A 367 7.82 3.83 -20.93
C MET A 367 7.99 5.10 -21.78
N ARG A 368 9.22 5.46 -22.19
CA ARG A 368 9.50 6.63 -23.04
C ARG A 368 9.38 6.32 -24.54
N GLN A 369 9.45 5.06 -24.91
CA GLN A 369 9.25 4.62 -26.28
C GLN A 369 7.74 4.61 -26.56
N LYS A 370 7.30 5.34 -27.62
CA LYS A 370 5.91 5.40 -28.08
C LYS A 370 5.52 4.16 -28.86
#